data_cf567478898d41cd752fab2937b5c63c
#
_entry.id   cf567478898d41cd752fab2937b5c63c
#
_cell.length_a   1.000
_cell.length_b   1.000
_cell.length_c   1.000
_cell.angle_alpha   90.00
_cell.angle_beta   90.00
_cell.angle_gamma   90.00
#
_symmetry.space_group_name_H-M   'P 1'
#
loop_
_entity.id
_entity.type
_entity.pdbx_description
1 polymer ?
#
loop_
_entity_poly.entity_id
_entity_poly.type
_entity_poly.pdbx_seq_one_letter_code
_entity_poly.pdbx_strand_id
1 'polypeptide(L)'
;MKLSTNIVHMCIATATIAGLAGLAPISTDSTTSRAGGQIGPDVVCWITADGHAFYGSVDGIGGYSTGTTSCNYGDVVAAWYGGTTETPLIAQNAYRLHQGRFEQIGMSWLKHSFCALSQGGCGDCQETDCDTLGIGCADTYGAGLNANGTGPRSVVNAFTGDYPYPFGLNSSGPNAIRGNLQIHDVDMEPALNQGARYFVEGQYVCPDEAEWSTQYNNCSWREVLVTEVGAMTNLGETKVEDAAIKAWADIDPDVVETEHIVPGDGLIILSAKATDLGNGFHRYEYACFNQNCHRSIGRFLMPIPKGATVQNVGFHDVDYHSGEVIDGTDWTPTVDDEYIEWRTVDFEEN
;
A
#
# COMPACT_ATOMS: atom_id res chain seq x y z
N MET A 1 7.48 -20.78 -25.62
CA MET A 1 7.02 -20.46 -24.28
C MET A 1 6.26 -19.16 -24.40
N LYS A 2 4.93 -19.18 -24.32
CA LYS A 2 4.13 -17.95 -24.49
C LYS A 2 3.98 -17.34 -23.11
N LEU A 3 4.63 -16.21 -22.87
CA LEU A 3 4.32 -15.34 -21.72
C LEU A 3 2.94 -14.73 -21.98
N SER A 4 1.97 -15.14 -21.22
CA SER A 4 0.67 -14.48 -21.16
C SER A 4 0.81 -13.30 -20.21
N THR A 5 0.96 -12.11 -20.76
CA THR A 5 0.90 -10.88 -19.99
C THR A 5 -0.58 -10.52 -19.87
N ASN A 6 -1.18 -10.82 -18.74
CA ASN A 6 -2.53 -10.38 -18.41
C ASN A 6 -2.46 -8.93 -17.95
N ILE A 7 -2.97 -8.04 -18.76
CA ILE A 7 -2.93 -6.59 -18.58
C ILE A 7 -4.37 -6.11 -18.50
N VAL A 8 -4.73 -5.39 -17.44
CA VAL A 8 -6.02 -4.71 -17.35
C VAL A 8 -6.04 -3.60 -18.40
N HIS A 9 -6.71 -3.85 -19.51
CA HIS A 9 -6.97 -2.88 -20.54
C HIS A 9 -8.47 -2.65 -20.63
N MET A 10 -8.91 -1.46 -20.32
CA MET A 10 -10.31 -1.10 -20.39
C MET A 10 -10.51 0.07 -21.32
N CYS A 11 -11.34 -0.10 -22.37
CA CYS A 11 -11.67 0.96 -23.30
C CYS A 11 -12.97 1.66 -22.91
N ILE A 12 -12.93 2.97 -22.61
CA ILE A 12 -14.13 3.81 -22.53
C ILE A 12 -14.07 4.85 -23.64
N ALA A 13 -15.14 4.96 -24.43
CA ALA A 13 -15.36 6.10 -25.29
C ALA A 13 -15.63 7.33 -24.42
N THR A 14 -15.05 8.47 -24.75
CA THR A 14 -15.31 9.76 -24.10
C THR A 14 -16.80 10.05 -24.08
N ALA A 15 -17.47 9.78 -22.97
CA ALA A 15 -18.72 10.44 -22.66
C ALA A 15 -18.35 11.78 -22.05
N THR A 16 -18.67 12.87 -22.74
CA THR A 16 -18.75 14.18 -22.12
C THR A 16 -19.77 14.06 -21.00
N ILE A 17 -19.33 13.99 -19.75
CA ILE A 17 -20.20 14.04 -18.59
C ILE A 17 -20.63 15.48 -18.43
N ALA A 18 -21.64 15.88 -19.22
CA ALA A 18 -22.44 17.04 -18.91
C ALA A 18 -23.48 16.58 -17.87
N GLY A 19 -23.23 16.89 -16.60
CA GLY A 19 -24.24 16.70 -15.58
C GLY A 19 -23.85 15.94 -14.33
N LEU A 20 -22.64 16.12 -13.79
CA LEU A 20 -22.38 15.92 -12.37
C LEU A 20 -22.33 17.27 -11.65
N ALA A 21 -23.46 17.95 -11.70
CA ALA A 21 -23.73 19.00 -10.74
C ALA A 21 -24.17 18.31 -9.44
N GLY A 22 -23.30 18.30 -8.42
CA GLY A 22 -23.73 18.02 -7.07
C GLY A 22 -22.97 16.98 -6.24
N LEU A 23 -21.77 16.57 -6.63
CA LEU A 23 -20.83 16.07 -5.62
C LEU A 23 -19.91 17.22 -5.26
N ALA A 24 -20.24 17.89 -4.16
CA ALA A 24 -19.30 18.80 -3.53
C ALA A 24 -18.02 18.00 -3.25
N PRO A 25 -16.83 18.59 -3.46
CA PRO A 25 -15.61 17.96 -2.95
C PRO A 25 -15.86 17.74 -1.47
N ILE A 26 -15.76 16.49 -1.02
CA ILE A 26 -15.75 16.19 0.40
C ILE A 26 -14.47 16.83 0.89
N SER A 27 -14.61 17.94 1.59
CA SER A 27 -13.53 18.59 2.28
C SER A 27 -12.87 17.53 3.16
N THR A 28 -11.59 17.29 2.95
CA THR A 28 -10.74 16.44 3.79
C THR A 28 -10.48 17.06 5.16
N ASP A 29 -11.29 18.03 5.57
CA ASP A 29 -11.27 18.62 6.89
C ASP A 29 -12.14 17.82 7.86
N SER A 30 -11.80 16.54 8.05
CA SER A 30 -12.33 15.77 9.17
C SER A 30 -11.32 15.67 10.32
N THR A 31 -10.67 16.77 10.67
CA THR A 31 -10.19 16.93 12.03
C THR A 31 -11.42 17.06 12.92
N THR A 32 -11.98 15.93 13.35
CA THR A 32 -12.91 15.91 14.47
C THR A 32 -12.13 16.31 15.71
N SER A 33 -11.96 17.62 15.93
CA SER A 33 -11.41 18.11 17.18
C SER A 33 -12.31 17.62 18.31
N ARG A 34 -11.83 16.69 19.11
CA ARG A 34 -12.48 16.31 20.36
C ARG A 34 -12.53 17.50 21.32
N ALA A 35 -13.42 17.46 22.30
CA ALA A 35 -13.58 18.51 23.30
C ALA A 35 -12.24 18.77 24.01
N GLY A 36 -11.55 19.87 23.64
CA GLY A 36 -10.22 20.22 24.10
C GLY A 36 -9.22 20.53 22.97
N GLY A 37 -9.52 20.18 21.71
CA GLY A 37 -8.67 20.47 20.56
C GLY A 37 -7.47 19.52 20.41
N GLN A 38 -7.42 18.37 21.12
CA GLN A 38 -6.37 17.36 20.94
C GLN A 38 -6.54 16.61 19.62
N ILE A 39 -5.40 16.30 18.97
CA ILE A 39 -5.31 15.52 17.74
C ILE A 39 -5.31 14.01 18.07
N GLY A 40 -4.56 13.62 19.08
CA GLY A 40 -4.30 12.23 19.47
C GLY A 40 -2.88 11.79 19.12
N PRO A 41 -2.54 10.50 19.27
CA PRO A 41 -1.36 9.93 18.66
C PRO A 41 -1.50 9.98 17.13
N ASP A 42 -0.39 10.22 16.42
CA ASP A 42 -0.35 10.33 14.96
C ASP A 42 1.02 9.83 14.46
N VAL A 43 1.11 8.54 14.18
CA VAL A 43 2.36 7.84 13.88
C VAL A 43 2.54 7.72 12.37
N VAL A 44 3.29 8.62 11.79
CA VAL A 44 3.61 8.58 10.37
C VAL A 44 4.89 7.77 10.10
N CYS A 45 5.01 7.19 8.92
CA CYS A 45 6.29 6.69 8.40
C CYS A 45 7.13 7.86 7.88
N TRP A 46 7.87 8.52 8.77
CA TRP A 46 8.62 9.73 8.43
C TRP A 46 9.76 9.50 7.43
N ILE A 47 10.46 8.36 7.55
CA ILE A 47 11.47 7.96 6.57
C ILE A 47 11.14 6.54 6.10
N THR A 48 10.97 6.39 4.79
CA THR A 48 10.89 5.09 4.12
C THR A 48 12.21 4.81 3.44
N ALA A 49 12.63 3.54 3.48
CA ALA A 49 13.86 3.09 2.87
C ALA A 49 15.12 3.70 3.50
N ASP A 50 15.20 3.69 4.83
CA ASP A 50 16.45 3.93 5.56
C ASP A 50 17.38 2.70 5.46
N GLY A 51 17.75 2.37 4.21
CA GLY A 51 18.49 1.19 3.83
C GLY A 51 17.62 0.01 3.37
N HIS A 52 18.24 -0.85 2.56
CA HIS A 52 17.61 -2.07 2.03
C HIS A 52 18.49 -3.27 2.35
N ALA A 53 17.87 -4.44 2.52
CA ALA A 53 18.57 -5.71 2.61
C ALA A 53 17.91 -6.73 1.65
N PHE A 54 18.75 -7.60 1.09
CA PHE A 54 18.35 -8.74 0.28
C PHE A 54 18.84 -10.03 0.92
N TYR A 55 17.97 -11.00 1.10
CA TYR A 55 18.25 -12.25 1.81
C TYR A 55 18.40 -13.45 0.88
N GLY A 56 18.28 -13.23 -0.44
CA GLY A 56 18.33 -14.26 -1.47
C GLY A 56 16.97 -14.54 -2.08
N SER A 57 16.97 -15.36 -3.13
CA SER A 57 15.75 -15.78 -3.83
C SER A 57 15.52 -17.28 -3.64
N VAL A 58 14.25 -17.67 -3.60
CA VAL A 58 13.81 -19.05 -3.56
C VAL A 58 12.67 -19.23 -4.57
N ASP A 59 12.84 -20.16 -5.49
CA ASP A 59 11.84 -20.48 -6.53
C ASP A 59 11.36 -19.26 -7.33
N GLY A 60 12.27 -18.29 -7.57
CA GLY A 60 11.98 -17.06 -8.31
C GLY A 60 11.32 -15.95 -7.49
N ILE A 61 11.26 -16.07 -6.17
CA ILE A 61 10.79 -15.05 -5.24
C ILE A 61 11.99 -14.55 -4.44
N GLY A 62 12.31 -13.25 -4.57
CA GLY A 62 13.32 -12.57 -3.78
C GLY A 62 12.76 -12.10 -2.43
N GLY A 63 13.54 -12.26 -1.37
CA GLY A 63 13.22 -11.75 -0.04
C GLY A 63 14.01 -10.48 0.26
N TYR A 64 13.29 -9.39 0.53
CA TYR A 64 13.85 -8.07 0.81
C TYR A 64 13.40 -7.54 2.17
N SER A 65 14.03 -6.50 2.64
CA SER A 65 13.46 -5.62 3.64
C SER A 65 13.95 -4.20 3.47
N THR A 66 13.12 -3.26 3.88
CA THR A 66 13.37 -1.82 3.84
C THR A 66 13.32 -1.27 5.25
N GLY A 67 14.25 -0.40 5.60
CA GLY A 67 14.21 0.33 6.87
C GLY A 67 13.10 1.37 6.87
N THR A 68 12.57 1.66 8.05
CA THR A 68 11.58 2.72 8.27
C THR A 68 11.93 3.49 9.54
N THR A 69 11.61 4.78 9.57
CA THR A 69 11.63 5.57 10.79
C THR A 69 10.23 6.16 10.98
N SER A 70 9.58 5.84 12.09
CA SER A 70 8.32 6.48 12.46
C SER A 70 8.56 7.85 13.09
N CYS A 71 7.53 8.68 13.10
CA CYS A 71 7.46 9.90 13.90
C CYS A 71 6.06 10.08 14.47
N ASN A 72 5.95 10.45 15.74
CA ASN A 72 4.65 10.84 16.31
C ASN A 72 4.42 12.33 16.09
N TYR A 73 3.60 12.68 15.09
CA TYR A 73 3.19 14.05 14.76
C TYR A 73 2.02 14.55 15.62
N GLY A 74 1.44 13.66 16.42
CA GLY A 74 0.32 13.95 17.30
C GLY A 74 0.68 14.81 18.50
N ASP A 75 -0.30 15.02 19.36
CA ASP A 75 -0.19 15.75 20.64
C ASP A 75 -0.45 14.85 21.86
N VAL A 76 -0.48 13.54 21.64
CA VAL A 76 -0.59 12.48 22.64
C VAL A 76 0.52 11.45 22.36
N VAL A 77 1.09 10.88 23.39
CA VAL A 77 2.07 9.79 23.25
C VAL A 77 1.41 8.57 22.58
N ALA A 78 2.13 7.90 21.70
CA ALA A 78 1.64 6.69 21.04
C ALA A 78 2.08 5.44 21.82
N ALA A 79 1.18 4.47 21.94
CA ALA A 79 1.45 3.20 22.61
C ALA A 79 2.50 2.37 21.85
N TRP A 80 3.45 1.77 22.59
CA TRP A 80 4.54 0.97 22.03
C TRP A 80 4.89 -0.24 22.91
N TYR A 81 3.86 -0.85 23.53
CA TYR A 81 4.04 -1.94 24.51
C TYR A 81 4.46 -3.24 23.83
N GLY A 82 5.76 -3.44 23.68
CA GLY A 82 6.34 -4.63 23.04
C GLY A 82 5.83 -5.94 23.65
N GLY A 83 5.54 -6.93 22.81
CA GLY A 83 5.02 -8.21 23.27
C GLY A 83 3.53 -8.23 23.63
N THR A 84 2.78 -7.21 23.22
CA THR A 84 1.33 -7.07 23.43
C THR A 84 0.62 -6.71 22.12
N THR A 85 -0.70 -6.52 22.15
CA THR A 85 -1.49 -5.98 21.05
C THR A 85 -1.49 -4.45 21.00
N GLU A 86 -0.88 -3.78 21.99
CA GLU A 86 -0.83 -2.32 22.10
C GLU A 86 0.53 -1.78 21.60
N THR A 87 0.93 -2.19 20.40
CA THR A 87 2.14 -1.72 19.74
C THR A 87 1.92 -1.69 18.23
N PRO A 88 2.52 -0.74 17.49
CA PRO A 88 2.36 -0.68 16.04
C PRO A 88 2.89 -1.91 15.33
N LEU A 89 2.24 -2.25 14.23
CA LEU A 89 2.74 -3.18 13.23
C LEU A 89 3.34 -2.40 12.05
N ILE A 90 4.42 -2.91 11.47
CA ILE A 90 5.13 -2.28 10.35
C ILE A 90 4.96 -3.16 9.12
N ALA A 91 4.37 -2.58 8.07
CA ALA A 91 4.21 -3.19 6.76
C ALA A 91 5.22 -2.62 5.78
N GLN A 92 5.65 -3.43 4.81
CA GLN A 92 6.47 -3.01 3.69
C GLN A 92 5.80 -3.47 2.40
N ASN A 93 5.74 -2.57 1.41
CA ASN A 93 5.21 -2.84 0.09
C ASN A 93 6.20 -2.41 -0.98
N ALA A 94 6.12 -3.02 -2.16
CA ALA A 94 6.89 -2.63 -3.34
C ALA A 94 5.97 -2.46 -4.54
N TYR A 95 6.28 -1.45 -5.36
CA TYR A 95 5.47 -1.10 -6.53
C TYR A 95 6.36 -0.86 -7.74
N ARG A 96 5.78 -1.02 -8.92
CA ARG A 96 6.40 -0.73 -10.20
C ARG A 96 5.47 0.10 -11.08
N LEU A 97 5.98 1.19 -11.64
CA LEU A 97 5.38 1.89 -12.77
C LEU A 97 6.11 1.47 -14.04
N HIS A 98 5.44 0.72 -14.91
CA HIS A 98 6.01 0.23 -16.14
C HIS A 98 4.98 0.26 -17.27
N GLN A 99 5.36 0.82 -18.43
CA GLN A 99 4.50 0.94 -19.61
C GLN A 99 3.14 1.62 -19.35
N GLY A 100 3.11 2.57 -18.41
CA GLY A 100 1.92 3.33 -18.06
C GLY A 100 0.98 2.62 -17.09
N ARG A 101 1.41 1.53 -16.46
CA ARG A 101 0.68 0.78 -15.41
C ARG A 101 1.42 0.89 -14.10
N PHE A 102 0.66 1.16 -13.05
CA PHE A 102 1.14 1.16 -11.68
C PHE A 102 0.65 -0.11 -10.99
N GLU A 103 1.57 -0.93 -10.49
CA GLU A 103 1.29 -2.26 -9.94
C GLU A 103 1.98 -2.42 -8.59
N GLN A 104 1.31 -3.03 -7.62
CA GLN A 104 1.97 -3.56 -6.44
C GLN A 104 2.58 -4.91 -6.80
N ILE A 105 3.90 -5.03 -6.66
CA ILE A 105 4.69 -6.20 -7.06
C ILE A 105 5.21 -6.99 -5.86
N GLY A 106 4.80 -6.62 -4.66
CA GLY A 106 5.18 -7.38 -3.48
C GLY A 106 4.76 -6.75 -2.16
N MET A 107 4.73 -7.58 -1.14
CA MET A 107 4.43 -7.20 0.24
C MET A 107 5.18 -8.07 1.25
N SER A 108 5.35 -7.54 2.45
CA SER A 108 5.85 -8.29 3.60
C SER A 108 4.68 -8.78 4.47
N TRP A 109 4.94 -9.75 5.32
CA TRP A 109 4.21 -9.87 6.58
C TRP A 109 4.53 -8.67 7.48
N LEU A 110 3.71 -8.50 8.51
CA LEU A 110 3.82 -7.38 9.41
C LEU A 110 4.88 -7.65 10.49
N LYS A 111 5.73 -6.66 10.69
CA LYS A 111 6.69 -6.67 11.79
C LYS A 111 6.02 -6.12 13.04
N HIS A 112 5.95 -6.91 14.09
CA HIS A 112 5.56 -6.46 15.41
C HIS A 112 6.65 -5.56 15.99
N SER A 113 6.33 -4.32 16.33
CA SER A 113 7.31 -3.40 16.87
C SER A 113 7.62 -3.69 18.35
N PHE A 114 8.64 -3.07 18.85
CA PHE A 114 9.08 -3.20 20.24
C PHE A 114 9.91 -1.99 20.63
N CYS A 115 9.89 -1.57 21.86
CA CYS A 115 10.76 -0.55 22.44
C CYS A 115 11.02 0.68 21.55
N ALA A 116 10.20 1.71 21.65
CA ALA A 116 10.43 2.99 20.99
C ALA A 116 11.67 3.67 21.53
N LEU A 117 12.56 4.15 20.65
CA LEU A 117 13.82 4.79 21.06
C LEU A 117 13.67 6.29 21.37
N SER A 118 12.55 6.91 21.06
CA SER A 118 12.30 8.35 21.28
C SER A 118 13.44 9.23 20.77
N GLN A 119 13.84 9.06 19.50
CA GLN A 119 14.91 9.80 18.87
C GLN A 119 14.42 11.19 18.43
N GLY A 120 15.29 12.18 18.50
CA GLY A 120 15.03 13.49 17.89
C GLY A 120 15.15 13.45 16.36
N GLY A 121 14.70 14.52 15.70
CA GLY A 121 14.92 14.75 14.26
C GLY A 121 13.66 15.03 13.45
N CYS A 122 12.52 14.51 13.82
CA CYS A 122 11.26 14.76 13.13
C CYS A 122 10.39 15.86 13.77
N GLY A 123 10.67 16.23 15.01
CA GLY A 123 9.98 17.28 15.74
C GLY A 123 10.73 17.66 17.01
N ASP A 124 10.05 18.42 17.87
CA ASP A 124 10.54 18.76 19.22
C ASP A 124 10.20 17.59 20.16
N CYS A 125 11.11 16.62 20.19
CA CYS A 125 10.91 15.34 20.85
C CYS A 125 10.74 15.48 22.35
N GLN A 126 9.60 15.03 22.84
CA GLN A 126 9.30 14.86 24.29
C GLN A 126 9.58 13.41 24.65
N GLU A 127 10.82 13.14 25.03
CA GLU A 127 11.29 11.78 25.31
C GLU A 127 10.42 11.07 26.37
N THR A 128 10.15 9.80 26.09
CA THR A 128 9.44 8.88 26.97
C THR A 128 10.26 7.62 27.19
N ASP A 129 9.72 6.67 27.95
CA ASP A 129 10.32 5.35 28.05
C ASP A 129 10.03 4.49 26.81
N CYS A 130 10.56 3.27 26.84
CA CYS A 130 10.50 2.30 25.76
C CYS A 130 9.08 1.84 25.35
N ASP A 131 8.12 2.03 26.23
CA ASP A 131 6.75 1.53 26.08
C ASP A 131 5.81 2.54 25.38
N THR A 132 6.34 3.72 25.07
CA THR A 132 5.60 4.76 24.33
C THR A 132 6.52 5.51 23.38
N LEU A 133 5.96 6.00 22.24
CA LEU A 133 6.64 6.95 21.36
C LEU A 133 6.20 8.37 21.73
N GLY A 134 7.13 9.16 22.23
CA GLY A 134 6.90 10.53 22.67
C GLY A 134 6.45 11.46 21.53
N ILE A 135 5.77 12.55 21.91
CA ILE A 135 5.34 13.60 20.97
C ILE A 135 6.57 14.18 20.24
N GLY A 136 6.52 14.32 18.95
CA GLY A 136 7.62 14.83 18.12
C GLY A 136 8.86 13.94 18.09
N CYS A 137 8.78 12.73 18.63
CA CYS A 137 9.88 11.77 18.66
C CYS A 137 9.81 10.79 17.50
N ALA A 138 10.98 10.33 17.06
CA ALA A 138 11.14 9.31 16.04
C ALA A 138 11.60 7.97 16.65
N ASP A 139 11.30 6.87 15.94
CA ASP A 139 11.83 5.54 16.21
C ASP A 139 12.28 4.85 14.92
N THR A 140 13.54 4.42 14.87
CA THR A 140 14.15 3.89 13.65
C THR A 140 14.27 2.37 13.69
N TYR A 141 13.64 1.73 12.73
CA TYR A 141 13.81 0.31 12.41
C TYR A 141 14.62 0.16 11.13
N GLY A 142 15.92 -0.08 11.22
CA GLY A 142 16.73 -0.42 10.06
C GLY A 142 16.23 -1.67 9.35
N ALA A 143 16.62 -1.86 8.09
CA ALA A 143 16.14 -2.98 7.26
C ALA A 143 16.20 -4.35 7.95
N GLY A 144 17.31 -4.63 8.68
CA GLY A 144 17.45 -5.88 9.42
C GLY A 144 16.44 -6.08 10.56
N LEU A 145 15.92 -5.00 11.16
CA LEU A 145 14.88 -5.06 12.19
C LEU A 145 13.48 -5.25 11.57
N ASN A 146 13.25 -4.74 10.37
CA ASN A 146 12.00 -4.92 9.64
C ASN A 146 11.90 -6.25 8.90
N ALA A 147 12.95 -7.06 8.92
CA ALA A 147 12.96 -8.40 8.35
C ALA A 147 12.18 -9.40 9.19
N ASN A 148 11.82 -10.53 8.57
CA ASN A 148 11.18 -11.68 9.21
C ASN A 148 9.90 -11.30 9.97
N GLY A 149 9.02 -10.57 9.36
CA GLY A 149 7.69 -10.29 9.88
C GLY A 149 6.99 -11.56 10.33
N THR A 150 6.23 -11.50 11.41
CA THR A 150 5.54 -12.67 11.99
C THR A 150 4.03 -12.55 11.95
N GLY A 151 3.51 -11.36 11.61
CA GLY A 151 2.09 -11.06 11.52
C GLY A 151 1.58 -11.17 10.10
N PRO A 152 0.80 -12.21 9.74
CA PRO A 152 0.11 -12.23 8.46
C PRO A 152 -0.92 -11.10 8.41
N ARG A 153 -1.07 -10.48 7.23
CA ARG A 153 -2.00 -9.34 7.05
C ARG A 153 -3.45 -9.76 7.21
N SER A 154 -3.78 -10.98 6.82
CA SER A 154 -5.13 -11.57 6.89
C SER A 154 -5.73 -11.65 8.29
N VAL A 155 -4.93 -11.54 9.36
CA VAL A 155 -5.44 -11.59 10.74
C VAL A 155 -5.44 -10.21 11.44
N VAL A 156 -5.14 -9.14 10.70
CA VAL A 156 -5.04 -7.79 11.26
C VAL A 156 -6.15 -6.93 10.70
N ASN A 157 -6.89 -6.26 11.57
CA ASN A 157 -7.79 -5.20 11.16
C ASN A 157 -6.96 -3.91 10.93
N ALA A 158 -6.71 -3.59 9.68
CA ALA A 158 -5.84 -2.46 9.32
C ALA A 158 -6.43 -1.09 9.73
N PHE A 159 -7.74 -1.00 9.93
CA PHE A 159 -8.41 0.24 10.35
C PHE A 159 -8.33 0.48 11.86
N THR A 160 -8.66 -0.55 12.66
CA THR A 160 -8.66 -0.44 14.12
C THR A 160 -7.29 -0.75 14.75
N GLY A 161 -6.39 -1.38 13.98
CA GLY A 161 -5.13 -1.90 14.51
C GLY A 161 -5.29 -3.16 15.38
N ASP A 162 -6.48 -3.74 15.44
CA ASP A 162 -6.72 -4.96 16.23
C ASP A 162 -6.08 -6.18 15.57
N TYR A 163 -5.40 -6.98 16.35
CA TYR A 163 -4.80 -8.25 15.91
C TYR A 163 -4.61 -9.22 17.07
N PRO A 164 -4.58 -10.54 16.83
CA PRO A 164 -4.25 -11.51 17.85
C PRO A 164 -2.75 -11.50 18.16
N TYR A 165 -2.37 -11.53 19.44
CA TYR A 165 -0.97 -11.69 19.84
C TYR A 165 -0.81 -12.80 20.90
N PRO A 166 0.14 -13.73 20.76
CA PRO A 166 0.96 -13.92 19.54
C PRO A 166 0.09 -14.30 18.36
N PHE A 167 0.56 -13.98 17.13
CA PHE A 167 -0.14 -14.32 15.90
C PHE A 167 -0.39 -15.84 15.83
N GLY A 168 -1.61 -16.22 15.48
CA GLY A 168 -2.01 -17.64 15.42
C GLY A 168 -1.38 -18.44 14.28
N LEU A 169 -0.86 -17.74 13.26
CA LEU A 169 -0.15 -18.33 12.14
C LEU A 169 1.37 -18.16 12.35
N ASN A 170 2.12 -19.22 12.14
CA ASN A 170 3.58 -19.15 12.14
C ASN A 170 4.06 -19.03 10.71
N SER A 171 4.94 -18.09 10.43
CA SER A 171 5.63 -18.02 9.15
C SER A 171 6.43 -19.32 8.95
N SER A 172 6.05 -20.08 7.95
CA SER A 172 6.78 -21.26 7.49
C SER A 172 7.50 -20.97 6.18
N GLY A 173 8.44 -21.79 5.79
CA GLY A 173 9.17 -21.66 4.54
C GLY A 173 10.62 -21.22 4.70
N PRO A 174 11.34 -21.02 3.59
CA PRO A 174 12.76 -20.67 3.57
C PRO A 174 13.05 -19.33 4.25
N ASN A 175 14.11 -19.27 5.04
CA ASN A 175 14.49 -18.08 5.78
C ASN A 175 14.71 -16.84 4.91
N ALA A 176 15.12 -17.02 3.65
CA ALA A 176 15.35 -15.90 2.75
C ALA A 176 14.10 -15.09 2.47
N ILE A 177 12.94 -15.74 2.35
CA ILE A 177 11.68 -15.08 1.94
C ILE A 177 10.64 -15.00 3.07
N ARG A 178 10.78 -15.83 4.11
CA ARG A 178 9.81 -15.93 5.19
C ARG A 178 9.60 -14.62 5.94
N GLY A 179 8.38 -14.08 5.88
CA GLY A 179 7.99 -12.83 6.55
C GLY A 179 8.62 -11.57 5.96
N ASN A 180 9.54 -11.70 5.00
CA ASN A 180 10.21 -10.59 4.33
C ASN A 180 9.30 -9.96 3.26
N LEU A 181 9.67 -8.79 2.77
CA LEU A 181 9.08 -8.22 1.56
C LEU A 181 9.41 -9.16 0.39
N GLN A 182 8.40 -9.87 -0.12
CA GLN A 182 8.55 -10.79 -1.24
C GLN A 182 8.25 -10.07 -2.54
N ILE A 183 9.16 -10.22 -3.51
CA ILE A 183 9.01 -9.68 -4.86
C ILE A 183 9.46 -10.76 -5.83
N HIS A 184 8.71 -11.00 -6.90
CA HIS A 184 9.14 -11.94 -7.93
C HIS A 184 10.41 -11.43 -8.65
N ASP A 185 11.41 -12.30 -8.83
CA ASP A 185 12.67 -11.94 -9.48
C ASP A 185 12.45 -11.37 -10.90
N VAL A 186 11.43 -11.84 -11.61
CA VAL A 186 11.08 -11.34 -12.95
C VAL A 186 10.64 -9.87 -12.94
N ASP A 187 10.05 -9.40 -11.85
CA ASP A 187 9.62 -8.01 -11.70
C ASP A 187 10.79 -7.08 -11.37
N MET A 188 11.85 -7.62 -10.79
CA MET A 188 13.08 -6.91 -10.46
C MET A 188 14.17 -7.04 -11.52
N GLU A 189 13.97 -7.84 -12.57
CA GLU A 189 14.96 -8.06 -13.64
C GLU A 189 14.97 -6.87 -14.63
N PRO A 190 16.03 -6.02 -14.67
CA PRO A 190 16.04 -4.82 -15.49
C PRO A 190 15.95 -5.11 -17.00
N ALA A 191 16.42 -6.27 -17.45
CA ALA A 191 16.33 -6.65 -18.86
C ALA A 191 14.90 -6.90 -19.31
N LEU A 192 14.00 -7.33 -18.42
CA LEU A 192 12.59 -7.54 -18.67
C LEU A 192 11.75 -6.28 -18.45
N ASN A 193 12.22 -5.36 -17.61
CA ASN A 193 11.49 -4.18 -17.17
C ASN A 193 12.18 -2.87 -17.57
N GLN A 194 12.60 -2.76 -18.82
CA GLN A 194 13.30 -1.57 -19.31
C GLN A 194 12.45 -0.31 -19.17
N GLY A 195 12.97 0.70 -18.49
CA GLY A 195 12.28 1.97 -18.25
C GLY A 195 11.28 1.93 -17.09
N ALA A 196 11.19 0.83 -16.37
CA ALA A 196 10.38 0.77 -15.16
C ALA A 196 10.93 1.69 -14.06
N ARG A 197 10.03 2.23 -13.26
CA ARG A 197 10.33 2.95 -12.02
C ARG A 197 9.79 2.14 -10.85
N TYR A 198 10.53 2.11 -9.77
CA TYR A 198 10.22 1.29 -8.60
C TYR A 198 10.05 2.14 -7.37
N PHE A 199 9.14 1.72 -6.50
CA PHE A 199 8.82 2.42 -5.27
C PHE A 199 8.73 1.43 -4.14
N VAL A 200 9.20 1.83 -2.97
CA VAL A 200 8.99 1.11 -1.71
C VAL A 200 8.16 1.96 -0.79
N GLU A 201 7.30 1.32 -0.02
CA GLU A 201 6.40 1.97 0.93
C GLU A 201 6.55 1.31 2.30
N GLY A 202 6.60 2.15 3.32
CA GLY A 202 6.45 1.76 4.71
C GLY A 202 5.08 2.21 5.21
N GLN A 203 4.42 1.35 5.98
CA GLN A 203 3.15 1.68 6.61
C GLN A 203 3.17 1.23 8.07
N TYR A 204 2.67 2.08 8.95
CA TYR A 204 2.43 1.74 10.35
C TYR A 204 0.93 1.48 10.57
N VAL A 205 0.61 0.43 11.33
CA VAL A 205 -0.75 0.13 11.79
C VAL A 205 -0.75 0.26 13.30
N CYS A 206 -1.34 1.31 13.82
CA CYS A 206 -1.27 1.70 15.22
C CYS A 206 -2.63 1.50 15.91
N PRO A 207 -2.73 0.63 16.91
CA PRO A 207 -4.00 0.32 17.57
C PRO A 207 -4.69 1.50 18.25
N ASP A 208 -3.91 2.48 18.75
CA ASP A 208 -4.43 3.61 19.48
C ASP A 208 -4.88 4.80 18.62
N GLU A 209 -4.63 4.77 17.31
CA GLU A 209 -4.99 5.87 16.39
C GLU A 209 -6.45 5.85 15.93
N ALA A 210 -7.06 4.67 15.86
CA ALA A 210 -8.42 4.51 15.32
C ALA A 210 -9.46 5.34 16.09
N GLU A 211 -9.30 5.49 17.39
CA GLU A 211 -10.16 6.34 18.23
C GLU A 211 -10.03 7.83 17.90
N TRP A 212 -8.90 8.25 17.32
CA TRP A 212 -8.56 9.63 17.03
C TRP A 212 -8.75 9.99 15.55
N SER A 213 -8.89 8.99 14.68
CA SER A 213 -9.00 9.17 13.22
C SER A 213 -7.73 9.75 12.60
N THR A 214 -6.56 9.38 13.13
CA THR A 214 -5.24 9.79 12.63
C THR A 214 -4.60 8.75 11.72
N GLN A 215 -5.11 7.54 11.62
CA GLN A 215 -4.56 6.40 10.89
C GLN A 215 -4.58 6.52 9.35
N TYR A 216 -4.98 7.65 8.77
CA TYR A 216 -5.11 7.79 7.30
C TYR A 216 -3.83 8.27 6.61
N ASN A 217 -2.79 8.69 7.35
CA ASN A 217 -1.53 9.23 6.84
C ASN A 217 -0.30 8.35 7.15
N ASN A 218 -0.52 7.12 7.59
CA ASN A 218 0.53 6.22 8.11
C ASN A 218 1.39 5.57 7.02
N CYS A 219 1.07 5.78 5.74
CA CYS A 219 1.87 5.34 4.60
C CYS A 219 2.85 6.42 4.17
N SER A 220 4.04 6.03 3.79
CA SER A 220 5.00 6.90 3.10
C SER A 220 5.82 6.10 2.12
N TRP A 221 6.18 6.69 0.99
CA TRP A 221 6.91 6.01 -0.06
C TRP A 221 8.20 6.71 -0.48
N ARG A 222 9.06 5.96 -1.13
CA ARG A 222 10.28 6.46 -1.73
C ARG A 222 10.57 5.73 -3.04
N GLU A 223 11.04 6.47 -4.05
CA GLU A 223 11.50 5.87 -5.28
C GLU A 223 12.85 5.18 -5.06
N VAL A 224 13.05 4.04 -5.73
CA VAL A 224 14.30 3.28 -5.68
C VAL A 224 14.77 2.93 -7.10
N LEU A 225 16.08 2.93 -7.29
CA LEU A 225 16.73 2.41 -8.48
C LEU A 225 16.99 0.91 -8.29
N VAL A 226 16.52 0.10 -9.22
CA VAL A 226 16.82 -1.32 -9.32
C VAL A 226 17.84 -1.51 -10.44
N THR A 227 19.02 -2.04 -10.11
CA THR A 227 20.12 -2.27 -11.08
C THR A 227 20.28 -3.75 -11.43
N GLU A 228 19.84 -4.63 -10.56
CA GLU A 228 19.79 -6.08 -10.73
C GLU A 228 18.85 -6.67 -9.68
N VAL A 229 18.46 -7.92 -9.84
CA VAL A 229 17.73 -8.66 -8.79
C VAL A 229 18.54 -8.62 -7.50
N GLY A 230 17.92 -8.19 -6.41
CA GLY A 230 18.57 -8.07 -5.10
C GLY A 230 19.22 -6.71 -4.81
N ALA A 231 19.31 -5.80 -5.78
CA ALA A 231 19.95 -4.49 -5.58
C ALA A 231 18.93 -3.35 -5.74
N MET A 232 18.66 -2.66 -4.64
CA MET A 232 17.87 -1.43 -4.59
C MET A 232 18.68 -0.29 -3.99
N THR A 233 18.56 0.91 -4.56
CA THR A 233 19.19 2.14 -4.06
C THR A 233 18.17 3.26 -4.05
N ASN A 234 18.14 4.03 -2.96
CA ASN A 234 17.21 5.15 -2.81
C ASN A 234 17.41 6.22 -3.89
N LEU A 235 16.32 6.73 -4.42
CA LEU A 235 16.25 7.91 -5.26
C LEU A 235 15.38 8.98 -4.59
N GLY A 236 15.89 10.21 -4.51
CA GLY A 236 15.15 11.32 -3.93
C GLY A 236 14.86 11.17 -2.43
N GLU A 237 13.89 11.90 -1.96
CA GLU A 237 13.46 11.94 -0.56
C GLU A 237 12.20 11.10 -0.35
N THR A 238 11.91 10.75 0.91
CA THR A 238 10.64 10.13 1.28
C THR A 238 9.48 11.11 1.05
N LYS A 239 8.42 10.62 0.43
CA LYS A 239 7.12 11.29 0.37
C LYS A 239 6.35 10.87 1.61
N VAL A 240 6.35 11.75 2.60
CA VAL A 240 5.78 11.50 3.93
C VAL A 240 4.27 11.67 3.89
N GLU A 241 3.52 10.86 4.64
CA GLU A 241 2.06 10.88 4.74
C GLU A 241 1.36 10.64 3.38
N ASP A 242 2.04 9.92 2.50
CA ASP A 242 1.61 9.75 1.11
C ASP A 242 1.73 8.28 0.68
N ALA A 243 0.65 7.70 0.19
CA ALA A 243 0.65 6.32 -0.28
C ALA A 243 1.33 6.20 -1.65
N ALA A 244 2.03 5.09 -1.90
CA ALA A 244 2.84 4.93 -3.11
C ALA A 244 2.04 5.00 -4.43
N ILE A 245 0.75 4.68 -4.42
CA ILE A 245 -0.12 4.83 -5.58
C ILE A 245 -0.12 6.27 -6.13
N LYS A 246 0.07 7.28 -5.27
CA LYS A 246 0.11 8.70 -5.65
C LYS A 246 1.35 9.05 -6.47
N ALA A 247 2.41 8.25 -6.41
CA ALA A 247 3.56 8.40 -7.28
C ALA A 247 3.18 8.35 -8.77
N TRP A 248 2.11 7.66 -9.13
CA TRP A 248 1.66 7.60 -10.52
C TRP A 248 1.20 8.96 -11.02
N ALA A 249 0.36 9.67 -10.26
CA ALA A 249 -0.07 11.02 -10.60
C ALA A 249 1.06 12.06 -10.49
N ASP A 250 1.99 11.90 -9.55
CA ASP A 250 3.19 12.77 -9.45
C ASP A 250 4.08 12.70 -10.71
N ILE A 251 4.10 11.53 -11.37
CA ILE A 251 4.94 11.27 -12.55
C ILE A 251 4.19 11.58 -13.85
N ASP A 252 2.92 11.27 -13.90
CA ASP A 252 2.10 11.34 -15.09
C ASP A 252 0.87 12.24 -14.85
N PRO A 253 0.87 13.50 -15.34
CA PRO A 253 -0.18 14.46 -15.06
C PRO A 253 -1.55 14.11 -15.71
N ASP A 254 -1.59 13.09 -16.58
CA ASP A 254 -2.84 12.59 -17.16
C ASP A 254 -3.53 11.57 -16.26
N VAL A 255 -2.91 11.18 -15.15
CA VAL A 255 -3.52 10.32 -14.12
C VAL A 255 -4.46 11.13 -13.26
N VAL A 256 -5.67 10.62 -13.09
CA VAL A 256 -6.67 11.19 -12.17
C VAL A 256 -6.74 10.31 -10.94
N GLU A 257 -6.68 10.92 -9.78
CA GLU A 257 -6.73 10.25 -8.48
C GLU A 257 -7.93 10.71 -7.66
N THR A 258 -8.50 9.79 -6.91
CA THR A 258 -9.55 10.05 -5.92
C THR A 258 -9.32 9.23 -4.67
N GLU A 259 -9.50 9.86 -3.53
CA GLU A 259 -9.53 9.22 -2.22
C GLU A 259 -10.98 8.99 -1.78
N HIS A 260 -11.23 7.85 -1.18
CA HIS A 260 -12.55 7.49 -0.69
C HIS A 260 -12.47 6.93 0.74
N ILE A 261 -12.89 7.75 1.70
CA ILE A 261 -13.01 7.32 3.09
C ILE A 261 -14.31 6.55 3.24
N VAL A 262 -14.21 5.28 3.65
CA VAL A 262 -15.34 4.46 4.05
C VAL A 262 -15.57 4.67 5.55
N PRO A 263 -16.65 5.35 5.97
CA PRO A 263 -16.85 5.73 7.36
C PRO A 263 -16.81 4.52 8.30
N GLY A 264 -15.89 4.58 9.29
CA GLY A 264 -15.70 3.53 10.28
C GLY A 264 -15.04 2.25 9.75
N ASP A 265 -14.36 2.33 8.59
CA ASP A 265 -13.75 1.15 7.97
C ASP A 265 -12.39 1.41 7.30
N GLY A 266 -12.15 2.59 6.68
CA GLY A 266 -10.83 2.92 6.17
C GLY A 266 -10.80 3.80 4.93
N LEU A 267 -9.63 3.86 4.30
CA LEU A 267 -9.33 4.67 3.11
C LEU A 267 -9.00 3.77 1.92
N ILE A 268 -9.66 4.06 0.79
CA ILE A 268 -9.38 3.48 -0.52
C ILE A 268 -8.96 4.61 -1.45
N ILE A 269 -7.89 4.41 -2.23
CA ILE A 269 -7.41 5.34 -3.24
C ILE A 269 -7.56 4.68 -4.61
N LEU A 270 -8.19 5.40 -5.54
CA LEU A 270 -8.34 4.97 -6.93
C LEU A 270 -7.60 5.95 -7.84
N SER A 271 -6.69 5.43 -8.62
CA SER A 271 -6.01 6.15 -9.69
C SER A 271 -6.39 5.59 -11.05
N ALA A 272 -6.56 6.45 -12.04
CA ALA A 272 -7.00 6.09 -13.39
C ALA A 272 -6.29 6.91 -14.45
N LYS A 273 -5.95 6.27 -15.57
CA LYS A 273 -5.42 6.92 -16.76
C LYS A 273 -6.17 6.49 -18.01
N ALA A 274 -6.57 7.47 -18.83
CA ALA A 274 -7.08 7.26 -20.18
C ALA A 274 -6.02 7.67 -21.20
N THR A 275 -5.69 6.79 -22.15
CA THR A 275 -4.73 7.05 -23.23
C THR A 275 -5.44 6.93 -24.56
N ASP A 276 -5.42 8.00 -25.39
CA ASP A 276 -5.90 7.94 -26.77
C ASP A 276 -4.91 7.14 -27.62
N LEU A 277 -5.37 6.03 -28.20
CA LEU A 277 -4.59 5.19 -29.10
C LEU A 277 -4.78 5.57 -30.59
N GLY A 278 -5.59 6.59 -30.88
CA GLY A 278 -6.01 6.98 -32.21
C GLY A 278 -7.12 6.10 -32.77
N ASN A 279 -7.69 6.54 -33.90
CA ASN A 279 -8.78 5.83 -34.61
C ASN A 279 -10.02 5.53 -33.78
N GLY A 280 -10.26 6.33 -32.71
CA GLY A 280 -11.39 6.16 -31.81
C GLY A 280 -11.22 5.06 -30.75
N PHE A 281 -10.00 4.57 -30.55
CA PHE A 281 -9.67 3.65 -29.47
C PHE A 281 -8.99 4.38 -28.32
N HIS A 282 -9.38 4.02 -27.11
CA HIS A 282 -8.77 4.48 -25.89
C HIS A 282 -8.39 3.29 -25.00
N ARG A 283 -7.26 3.40 -24.34
CA ARG A 283 -6.83 2.47 -23.30
C ARG A 283 -7.08 3.09 -21.95
N TYR A 284 -7.62 2.33 -21.02
CA TYR A 284 -7.82 2.72 -19.63
C TYR A 284 -7.06 1.78 -18.73
N GLU A 285 -6.29 2.37 -17.83
CA GLU A 285 -5.59 1.68 -16.76
C GLU A 285 -6.13 2.21 -15.43
N TYR A 286 -6.35 1.31 -14.48
CA TYR A 286 -6.79 1.64 -13.13
C TYR A 286 -5.87 0.98 -12.13
N ALA A 287 -5.60 1.67 -11.03
CA ALA A 287 -4.99 1.11 -9.86
C ALA A 287 -5.90 1.43 -8.66
N CYS A 288 -6.22 0.42 -7.87
CA CYS A 288 -7.05 0.57 -6.70
C CYS A 288 -6.24 0.11 -5.48
N PHE A 289 -6.01 1.01 -4.54
CA PHE A 289 -5.23 0.76 -3.35
C PHE A 289 -6.12 0.79 -2.11
N ASN A 290 -6.14 -0.31 -1.38
CA ASN A 290 -6.75 -0.39 -0.06
C ASN A 290 -5.69 -0.03 0.98
N GLN A 291 -5.72 1.18 1.50
CA GLN A 291 -4.74 1.60 2.50
C GLN A 291 -5.00 0.93 3.85
N ASN A 292 -6.23 0.99 4.35
CA ASN A 292 -6.56 0.44 5.65
C ASN A 292 -8.05 0.08 5.83
N CYS A 293 -8.80 -0.10 4.74
CA CYS A 293 -10.19 -0.53 4.82
C CYS A 293 -10.25 -2.01 5.14
N HIS A 294 -10.78 -2.37 6.31
CA HIS A 294 -10.82 -3.76 6.78
C HIS A 294 -11.64 -4.68 5.88
N ARG A 295 -12.77 -4.19 5.35
CA ARG A 295 -13.60 -4.97 4.42
C ARG A 295 -13.02 -5.12 3.02
N SER A 296 -11.90 -4.45 2.72
CA SER A 296 -11.25 -4.50 1.42
C SER A 296 -12.19 -4.10 0.26
N ILE A 297 -11.81 -4.45 -0.97
CA ILE A 297 -12.53 -4.13 -2.19
C ILE A 297 -13.02 -5.45 -2.79
N GLY A 298 -14.31 -5.73 -2.68
CA GLY A 298 -14.87 -6.99 -3.19
C GLY A 298 -15.36 -6.91 -4.64
N ARG A 299 -15.38 -5.71 -5.25
CA ARG A 299 -15.95 -5.52 -6.59
C ARG A 299 -15.46 -4.22 -7.23
N PHE A 300 -15.08 -4.30 -8.51
CA PHE A 300 -14.85 -3.14 -9.35
C PHE A 300 -15.78 -3.20 -10.56
N LEU A 301 -16.54 -2.13 -10.79
CA LEU A 301 -17.55 -2.06 -11.85
C LEU A 301 -17.27 -0.86 -12.75
N MET A 302 -17.26 -1.09 -14.05
CA MET A 302 -16.94 -0.10 -15.06
C MET A 302 -18.05 -0.02 -16.10
N PRO A 303 -18.75 1.14 -16.23
CA PRO A 303 -19.81 1.30 -17.22
C PRO A 303 -19.24 1.34 -18.64
N ILE A 304 -19.92 0.68 -19.58
CA ILE A 304 -19.60 0.68 -21.02
C ILE A 304 -20.56 1.65 -21.72
N PRO A 305 -20.05 2.66 -22.43
CA PRO A 305 -20.91 3.52 -23.24
C PRO A 305 -21.63 2.73 -24.33
N LYS A 306 -22.89 3.05 -24.55
CA LYS A 306 -23.70 2.35 -25.56
C LYS A 306 -23.04 2.36 -26.94
N GLY A 307 -22.84 1.19 -27.50
CA GLY A 307 -22.23 0.98 -28.82
C GLY A 307 -20.70 0.97 -28.82
N ALA A 308 -20.07 1.05 -27.64
CA ALA A 308 -18.62 0.83 -27.54
C ALA A 308 -18.29 -0.66 -27.68
N THR A 309 -17.11 -0.94 -28.22
CA THR A 309 -16.54 -2.29 -28.28
C THR A 309 -15.39 -2.37 -27.28
N VAL A 310 -15.42 -3.37 -26.43
CA VAL A 310 -14.40 -3.61 -25.41
C VAL A 310 -13.45 -4.71 -25.87
N GLN A 311 -12.15 -4.53 -25.65
CA GLN A 311 -11.10 -5.49 -25.99
C GLN A 311 -10.01 -5.50 -24.91
N ASN A 312 -9.31 -6.61 -24.78
CA ASN A 312 -8.15 -6.76 -23.88
C ASN A 312 -8.47 -6.40 -22.43
N VAL A 313 -9.58 -6.90 -21.91
CA VAL A 313 -9.96 -6.75 -20.52
C VAL A 313 -9.12 -7.70 -19.68
N GLY A 314 -8.51 -7.20 -18.61
CA GLY A 314 -7.70 -7.99 -17.71
C GLY A 314 -7.75 -7.43 -16.28
N PHE A 315 -7.11 -8.12 -15.37
CA PHE A 315 -6.96 -7.77 -13.96
C PHE A 315 -5.59 -8.28 -13.51
N HIS A 316 -5.01 -7.62 -12.56
CA HIS A 316 -3.84 -8.09 -11.84
C HIS A 316 -4.12 -7.88 -10.36
N ASP A 317 -4.21 -8.99 -9.63
CA ASP A 317 -4.29 -8.95 -8.18
C ASP A 317 -2.90 -8.71 -7.57
N VAL A 318 -2.86 -8.38 -6.30
CA VAL A 318 -1.61 -8.16 -5.59
C VAL A 318 -0.86 -9.49 -5.47
N ASP A 319 0.45 -9.44 -5.68
CA ASP A 319 1.33 -10.57 -5.35
C ASP A 319 1.45 -10.69 -3.82
N TYR A 320 0.53 -11.42 -3.20
CA TYR A 320 0.51 -11.65 -1.77
C TYR A 320 1.76 -12.40 -1.29
N HIS A 321 2.15 -12.14 -0.05
CA HIS A 321 3.20 -12.92 0.59
C HIS A 321 2.82 -14.41 0.61
N SER A 322 3.75 -15.28 0.23
CA SER A 322 3.51 -16.74 0.04
C SER A 322 3.03 -17.50 1.30
N GLY A 323 3.00 -16.84 2.45
CA GLY A 323 2.46 -17.39 3.70
C GLY A 323 1.04 -16.89 4.03
N GLU A 324 0.46 -16.02 3.20
CA GLU A 324 -0.93 -15.59 3.36
C GLU A 324 -1.91 -16.70 2.99
N VAL A 325 -3.12 -16.60 3.54
CA VAL A 325 -4.23 -17.51 3.22
C VAL A 325 -5.14 -16.94 2.12
N ILE A 326 -4.87 -15.72 1.71
CA ILE A 326 -5.63 -14.97 0.69
C ILE A 326 -5.28 -15.52 -0.69
N ASP A 327 -6.27 -15.67 -1.55
CA ASP A 327 -6.08 -16.07 -2.95
C ASP A 327 -5.65 -14.87 -3.81
N GLY A 328 -4.43 -14.88 -4.35
CA GLY A 328 -3.89 -13.89 -5.27
C GLY A 328 -4.20 -14.19 -6.75
N THR A 329 -5.22 -15.00 -7.04
CA THR A 329 -5.61 -15.28 -8.41
C THR A 329 -6.32 -14.07 -9.02
N ASP A 330 -5.88 -13.65 -10.23
CA ASP A 330 -6.52 -12.58 -10.98
C ASP A 330 -8.04 -12.76 -11.10
N TRP A 331 -8.81 -11.74 -10.75
CA TRP A 331 -10.25 -11.79 -10.86
C TRP A 331 -10.68 -11.85 -12.32
N THR A 332 -11.46 -12.87 -12.65
CA THR A 332 -11.98 -13.03 -14.01
C THR A 332 -13.05 -11.98 -14.32
N PRO A 333 -12.85 -11.11 -15.32
CA PRO A 333 -13.84 -10.12 -15.68
C PRO A 333 -15.07 -10.75 -16.34
N THR A 334 -16.24 -10.20 -16.06
CA THR A 334 -17.46 -10.41 -16.83
C THR A 334 -17.80 -9.15 -17.62
N VAL A 335 -18.19 -9.31 -18.88
CA VAL A 335 -18.51 -8.20 -19.77
C VAL A 335 -19.91 -8.41 -20.33
N ASP A 336 -20.79 -7.43 -20.13
CA ASP A 336 -22.10 -7.37 -20.76
C ASP A 336 -22.25 -6.09 -21.61
N ASP A 337 -23.46 -5.73 -22.01
CA ASP A 337 -23.72 -4.55 -22.85
C ASP A 337 -23.61 -3.22 -22.09
N GLU A 338 -23.57 -3.25 -20.76
CA GLU A 338 -23.64 -2.07 -19.90
C GLU A 338 -22.38 -1.91 -19.04
N TYR A 339 -21.75 -3.04 -18.62
CA TYR A 339 -20.66 -3.01 -17.65
C TYR A 339 -19.58 -4.03 -17.93
N ILE A 340 -18.37 -3.71 -17.45
CA ILE A 340 -17.33 -4.67 -17.14
C ILE A 340 -17.29 -4.80 -15.62
N GLU A 341 -17.32 -6.01 -15.12
CA GLU A 341 -17.28 -6.29 -13.70
C GLU A 341 -16.11 -7.22 -13.38
N TRP A 342 -15.34 -6.85 -12.38
CA TRP A 342 -14.41 -7.72 -11.67
C TRP A 342 -14.90 -7.86 -10.24
N ARG A 343 -14.85 -9.07 -9.71
CA ARG A 343 -15.26 -9.33 -8.32
C ARG A 343 -14.57 -10.56 -7.79
N THR A 344 -14.26 -10.52 -6.49
CA THR A 344 -13.89 -11.70 -5.71
C THR A 344 -15.14 -12.55 -5.39
N VAL A 345 -14.92 -13.77 -4.93
CA VAL A 345 -16.00 -14.69 -4.55
C VAL A 345 -16.64 -14.23 -3.23
N ASP A 346 -15.84 -14.02 -2.21
CA ASP A 346 -16.26 -13.50 -0.90
C ASP A 346 -15.08 -12.80 -0.18
N PHE A 347 -15.34 -12.38 1.05
CA PHE A 347 -14.34 -11.64 1.87
C PHE A 347 -13.19 -12.52 2.36
N GLU A 348 -13.41 -13.81 2.54
CA GLU A 348 -12.39 -14.73 3.03
C GLU A 348 -11.38 -15.11 1.95
N GLU A 349 -11.73 -14.93 0.68
CA GLU A 349 -10.84 -15.21 -0.46
C GLU A 349 -9.98 -14.01 -0.87
N ASN A 350 -10.33 -12.80 -0.41
CA ASN A 350 -9.63 -11.59 -0.85
C ASN A 350 -9.30 -10.66 0.30
#